data_f788c5dfbd284025e6be2941a32e1509
#
_entry.id   f788c5dfbd284025e6be2941a32e1509
#
_cell.length_a   1.000
_cell.length_b   1.000
_cell.length_c   1.000
_cell.angle_alpha   90.00
_cell.angle_beta   90.00
_cell.angle_gamma   90.00
#
_symmetry.space_group_name_H-M   'P 1'
#
loop_
_entity.id
_entity.type
_entity.pdbx_description
1 polymer ?
#
loop_
_entity_poly.entity_id
_entity_poly.type
_entity_poly.pdbx_seq_one_letter_code
_entity_poly.pdbx_strand_id
1 'polypeptide(L)'
;MYFSKKLNEFNKIKHCFFSKNGGISKNIYSSLNCGLGSKDEKNNVLGNLAIVTKKIGIPKNNLFSMNQTHGNKVVTINKNNKDIKILNADALITKMKNIAITVLTADCVPVLIYEEV
;
A
#
# COMPACT_ATOMS: atom_id res chain seq x y z
N MET A 1 -9.55 3.48 -9.51
CA MET A 1 -8.70 4.31 -8.64
C MET A 1 -9.49 5.50 -8.13
N TYR A 2 -9.34 5.77 -6.86
CA TYR A 2 -10.03 6.89 -6.22
C TYR A 2 -9.04 7.81 -5.52
N PHE A 3 -9.33 9.11 -5.46
CA PHE A 3 -8.47 10.12 -4.86
C PHE A 3 -9.27 11.01 -3.93
N SER A 4 -8.66 11.42 -2.82
CA SER A 4 -9.20 12.47 -1.97
C SER A 4 -8.93 13.82 -2.60
N LYS A 5 -9.96 14.63 -2.81
CA LYS A 5 -9.81 16.01 -3.30
C LYS A 5 -8.89 16.82 -2.38
N LYS A 6 -9.07 16.66 -1.07
CA LYS A 6 -8.29 17.39 -0.07
C LYS A 6 -6.82 16.99 -0.08
N LEU A 7 -6.51 15.69 -0.18
CA LEU A 7 -5.11 15.25 -0.25
C LEU A 7 -4.43 15.66 -1.56
N ASN A 8 -5.19 15.81 -2.65
CA ASN A 8 -4.66 16.29 -3.93
C ASN A 8 -4.22 17.76 -3.90
N GLU A 9 -4.64 18.53 -2.90
CA GLU A 9 -4.18 19.91 -2.75
C GLU A 9 -2.71 20.01 -2.32
N PHE A 10 -2.15 18.92 -1.79
CA PHE A 10 -0.76 18.88 -1.34
C PHE A 10 0.15 18.31 -2.42
N ASN A 11 1.10 19.12 -2.89
CA ASN A 11 2.02 18.73 -3.96
C ASN A 11 3.21 17.88 -3.49
N LYS A 12 3.39 17.74 -2.17
CA LYS A 12 4.49 16.98 -1.57
C LYS A 12 4.18 15.50 -1.41
N ILE A 13 2.93 15.10 -1.58
CA ILE A 13 2.49 13.72 -1.43
C ILE A 13 1.74 13.25 -2.68
N LYS A 14 1.74 11.94 -2.86
CA LYS A 14 0.82 11.24 -3.78
C LYS A 14 0.02 10.24 -2.98
N HIS A 15 -1.21 10.03 -3.35
CA HIS A 15 -2.06 9.03 -2.73
C HIS A 15 -2.99 8.41 -3.76
N CYS A 16 -3.49 7.24 -3.46
CA CYS A 16 -4.52 6.58 -4.25
C CYS A 16 -5.21 5.48 -3.42
N PHE A 17 -6.50 5.37 -3.61
CA PHE A 17 -7.29 4.21 -3.18
C PHE A 17 -7.53 3.33 -4.41
N PHE A 18 -6.90 2.18 -4.45
CA PHE A 18 -7.10 1.22 -5.53
C PHE A 18 -8.34 0.37 -5.25
N SER A 19 -9.12 0.11 -6.28
CA SER A 19 -10.19 -0.88 -6.23
C SER A 19 -9.67 -2.27 -6.63
N LYS A 20 -10.56 -3.24 -6.63
CA LYS A 20 -10.22 -4.59 -7.12
C LYS A 20 -9.94 -4.67 -8.63
N ASN A 21 -10.19 -3.63 -9.39
CA ASN A 21 -10.08 -3.63 -10.84
C ASN A 21 -8.68 -3.25 -11.33
N GLY A 22 -8.32 -3.71 -12.51
CA GLY A 22 -7.11 -3.29 -13.22
C GLY A 22 -5.88 -4.17 -12.96
N GLY A 23 -6.07 -5.35 -12.39
CA GLY A 23 -5.01 -6.34 -12.16
C GLY A 23 -5.07 -7.54 -13.09
N ILE A 24 -4.26 -8.54 -12.78
CA ILE A 24 -4.10 -9.76 -13.59
C ILE A 24 -4.60 -11.03 -12.89
N SER A 25 -4.99 -10.97 -11.63
CA SER A 25 -5.55 -12.12 -10.92
C SER A 25 -6.92 -12.50 -11.49
N LYS A 26 -7.27 -13.78 -11.35
CA LYS A 26 -8.49 -14.37 -11.92
C LYS A 26 -9.37 -14.98 -10.85
N ASN A 27 -10.59 -15.36 -11.24
CA ASN A 27 -11.58 -16.04 -10.39
C ASN A 27 -11.92 -15.19 -9.16
N ILE A 28 -11.89 -15.78 -7.97
CA ILE A 28 -12.25 -15.10 -6.71
C ILE A 28 -11.31 -13.94 -6.36
N TYR A 29 -10.10 -13.91 -6.94
CA TYR A 29 -9.11 -12.86 -6.72
C TYR A 29 -9.13 -11.76 -7.78
N SER A 30 -10.08 -11.82 -8.71
CA SER A 30 -10.15 -10.87 -9.84
C SER A 30 -10.40 -9.43 -9.36
N SER A 31 -9.53 -8.52 -9.70
CA SER A 31 -8.34 -8.70 -10.55
C SER A 31 -7.06 -8.15 -9.91
N LEU A 32 -7.14 -7.11 -9.06
CA LEU A 32 -5.98 -6.42 -8.48
C LEU A 32 -5.72 -6.91 -7.04
N ASN A 33 -5.62 -8.20 -6.86
CA ASN A 33 -5.27 -8.75 -5.56
C ASN A 33 -3.80 -8.49 -5.25
N CYS A 34 -3.54 -7.73 -4.19
CA CYS A 34 -2.20 -7.39 -3.72
C CYS A 34 -1.81 -8.12 -2.41
N GLY A 35 -2.60 -9.09 -2.00
CA GLY A 35 -2.40 -9.83 -0.75
C GLY A 35 -1.41 -10.97 -0.91
N LEU A 36 -0.17 -10.78 -0.47
CA LEU A 36 0.86 -11.83 -0.47
C LEU A 36 0.52 -13.02 0.45
N GLY A 37 -0.34 -12.80 1.45
CA GLY A 37 -0.85 -13.84 2.33
C GLY A 37 -2.08 -14.58 1.79
N SER A 38 -2.61 -14.22 0.64
CA SER A 38 -3.73 -14.91 0.00
C SER A 38 -3.29 -16.23 -0.63
N LYS A 39 -4.26 -17.06 -1.02
CA LYS A 39 -4.03 -18.31 -1.74
C LYS A 39 -3.96 -18.12 -3.26
N ASP A 40 -3.89 -16.89 -3.73
CA ASP A 40 -3.70 -16.57 -5.15
C ASP A 40 -2.31 -16.97 -5.63
N GLU A 41 -2.17 -17.10 -6.93
CA GLU A 41 -0.87 -17.31 -7.59
C GLU A 41 0.09 -16.16 -7.22
N LYS A 42 1.24 -16.51 -6.63
CA LYS A 42 2.23 -15.52 -6.18
C LYS A 42 2.67 -14.58 -7.29
N ASN A 43 2.86 -15.11 -8.50
CA ASN A 43 3.24 -14.29 -9.65
C ASN A 43 2.17 -13.28 -10.04
N ASN A 44 0.90 -13.61 -9.89
CA ASN A 44 -0.20 -12.67 -10.12
C ASN A 44 -0.19 -11.55 -9.10
N VAL A 45 0.00 -11.89 -7.81
CA VAL A 45 0.07 -10.89 -6.75
C VAL A 45 1.26 -9.95 -6.95
N LEU A 46 2.42 -10.49 -7.28
CA LEU A 46 3.62 -9.69 -7.59
C LEU A 46 3.40 -8.79 -8.82
N GLY A 47 2.74 -9.29 -9.84
CA GLY A 47 2.37 -8.51 -11.02
C GLY A 47 1.40 -7.37 -10.67
N ASN A 48 0.42 -7.63 -9.80
CA ASN A 48 -0.50 -6.61 -9.33
C ASN A 48 0.22 -5.52 -8.51
N LEU A 49 1.15 -5.90 -7.64
CA LEU A 49 1.97 -4.94 -6.90
C LEU A 49 2.84 -4.10 -7.83
N ALA A 50 3.35 -4.67 -8.91
CA ALA A 50 4.08 -3.92 -9.94
C ALA A 50 3.19 -2.89 -10.65
N ILE A 51 1.93 -3.23 -10.92
CA ILE A 51 0.95 -2.29 -11.47
C ILE A 51 0.72 -1.12 -10.51
N VAL A 52 0.53 -1.41 -9.23
CA VAL A 52 0.31 -0.40 -8.19
C VAL A 52 1.49 0.55 -8.08
N THR A 53 2.71 0.03 -7.97
CA THR A 53 3.92 0.86 -7.83
C THR A 53 4.17 1.73 -9.05
N LYS A 54 3.91 1.20 -10.26
CA LYS A 54 4.00 1.98 -11.49
C LYS A 54 3.01 3.14 -11.52
N LYS A 55 1.78 2.91 -11.09
CA LYS A 55 0.74 3.95 -11.06
C LYS A 55 1.03 5.05 -10.04
N ILE A 56 1.60 4.71 -8.89
CA ILE A 56 2.03 5.68 -7.88
C ILE A 56 3.33 6.37 -8.30
N GLY A 57 4.14 5.74 -9.14
CA GLY A 57 5.38 6.31 -9.66
C GLY A 57 6.56 6.14 -8.70
N ILE A 58 6.66 5.00 -8.05
CA ILE A 58 7.80 4.65 -7.19
C ILE A 58 8.46 3.35 -7.67
N PRO A 59 9.76 3.16 -7.36
CA PRO A 59 10.40 1.86 -7.58
C PRO A 59 9.74 0.76 -6.76
N LYS A 60 9.69 -0.44 -7.32
CA LYS A 60 9.05 -1.62 -6.71
C LYS A 60 9.58 -1.92 -5.30
N ASN A 61 10.87 -1.70 -5.07
CA ASN A 61 11.50 -1.93 -3.76
C ASN A 61 11.20 -0.84 -2.73
N ASN A 62 10.46 0.20 -3.08
CA ASN A 62 10.12 1.30 -2.20
C ASN A 62 8.67 1.24 -1.71
N LEU A 63 8.01 0.10 -1.90
CA LEU A 63 6.68 -0.17 -1.38
C LEU A 63 6.77 -0.91 -0.04
N PHE A 64 6.13 -0.34 0.98
CA PHE A 64 6.06 -0.92 2.33
C PHE A 64 4.62 -1.30 2.64
N SER A 65 4.44 -2.50 3.17
CA SER A 65 3.13 -3.03 3.54
C SER A 65 3.14 -3.62 4.95
N MET A 66 2.00 -4.08 5.40
CA MET A 66 1.82 -4.64 6.74
C MET A 66 1.19 -6.01 6.70
N ASN A 67 1.61 -6.85 7.65
CA ASN A 67 0.77 -7.91 8.17
C ASN A 67 -0.04 -7.33 9.33
N GLN A 68 -1.32 -7.10 9.12
CA GLN A 68 -2.19 -6.50 10.14
C GLN A 68 -2.40 -7.46 11.30
N THR A 69 -2.31 -6.93 12.51
CA THR A 69 -2.46 -7.70 13.75
C THR A 69 -3.84 -7.54 14.38
N HIS A 70 -4.71 -6.72 13.78
CA HIS A 70 -6.03 -6.35 14.29
C HIS A 70 -5.98 -5.73 15.70
N GLY A 71 -4.94 -4.95 15.94
CA GLY A 71 -4.68 -4.23 17.19
C GLY A 71 -4.48 -2.74 16.96
N ASN A 72 -3.50 -2.19 17.65
CA ASN A 72 -3.19 -0.75 17.61
C ASN A 72 -1.70 -0.46 17.40
N LYS A 73 -0.99 -1.41 16.81
CA LYS A 73 0.45 -1.25 16.59
C LYS A 73 0.73 -0.29 15.43
N VAL A 74 1.47 0.77 15.71
CA VAL A 74 1.94 1.75 14.73
C VAL A 74 3.45 1.61 14.58
N VAL A 75 3.93 1.50 13.34
CA VAL A 75 5.37 1.42 13.04
C VAL A 75 5.77 2.60 12.18
N THR A 76 6.83 3.28 12.58
CA THR A 76 7.45 4.34 11.78
C THR A 76 8.55 3.76 10.90
N ILE A 77 8.46 4.01 9.60
CA ILE A 77 9.51 3.63 8.66
C ILE A 77 10.55 4.74 8.61
N ASN A 78 11.80 4.36 8.87
CA ASN A 78 12.95 5.24 8.90
C ASN A 78 14.20 4.53 8.35
N LYS A 79 15.36 5.15 8.46
CA LYS A 79 16.63 4.59 7.96
C LYS A 79 17.03 3.26 8.62
N ASN A 80 16.55 2.99 9.84
CA ASN A 80 16.92 1.78 10.59
C ASN A 80 16.15 0.55 10.13
N ASN A 81 14.94 0.71 9.61
CA ASN A 81 14.07 -0.40 9.20
C ASN A 81 13.64 -0.37 7.73
N LYS A 82 14.23 0.52 6.92
CA LYS A 82 13.86 0.67 5.49
C LYS A 82 14.07 -0.59 4.63
N ASP A 83 14.80 -1.57 5.12
CA ASP A 83 15.04 -2.83 4.42
C ASP A 83 13.96 -3.89 4.71
N ILE A 84 13.11 -3.65 5.69
CA ILE A 84 11.99 -4.50 6.07
C ILE A 84 10.74 -4.02 5.33
N LYS A 85 10.34 -4.70 4.25
CA LYS A 85 9.26 -4.26 3.36
C LYS A 85 7.86 -4.66 3.83
N ILE A 86 7.75 -5.68 4.66
CA ILE A 86 6.51 -6.14 5.28
C ILE A 86 6.68 -6.13 6.78
N LEU A 87 5.89 -5.31 7.46
CA LEU A 87 5.97 -5.14 8.91
C LEU A 87 4.70 -5.67 9.59
N ASN A 88 4.85 -6.20 10.79
CA ASN A 88 3.70 -6.57 11.62
C ASN A 88 3.18 -5.32 12.31
N ALA A 89 2.10 -4.76 11.82
CA ALA A 89 1.54 -3.50 12.29
C ALA A 89 0.11 -3.30 11.79
N ASP A 90 -0.57 -2.33 12.35
CA ASP A 90 -1.92 -1.92 11.96
C ASP A 90 -1.94 -0.51 11.33
N ALA A 91 -0.85 0.23 11.48
CA ALA A 91 -0.61 1.48 10.77
C ALA A 91 0.88 1.68 10.50
N LEU A 92 1.19 2.37 9.42
CA LEU A 92 2.54 2.79 9.05
C LEU A 92 2.62 4.30 8.98
N ILE A 93 3.71 4.85 9.47
CA ILE A 93 4.02 6.29 9.39
C ILE A 93 5.40 6.45 8.78
N THR A 94 5.59 7.49 7.97
CA THR A 94 6.91 7.84 7.45
C THR A 94 7.04 9.32 7.15
N LYS A 95 8.25 9.84 7.29
CA LYS A 95 8.68 11.14 6.76
C LYS A 95 9.63 10.96 5.58
N MET A 96 9.95 9.73 5.20
CA MET A 96 10.88 9.45 4.11
C MET A 96 10.25 9.78 2.76
N LYS A 97 11.08 10.31 1.87
CA LYS A 97 10.70 10.60 0.48
C LYS A 97 10.91 9.38 -0.41
N ASN A 98 10.19 9.36 -1.52
CA ASN A 98 10.32 8.34 -2.57
C ASN A 98 10.02 6.92 -2.11
N ILE A 99 9.20 6.78 -1.08
CA ILE A 99 8.64 5.51 -0.65
C ILE A 99 7.11 5.60 -0.61
N ALA A 100 6.44 4.48 -0.70
CA ALA A 100 5.01 4.37 -0.46
C ALA A 100 4.74 3.42 0.70
N ILE A 101 3.81 3.81 1.55
CA ILE A 101 3.24 2.97 2.59
C ILE A 101 1.84 2.56 2.18
N THR A 102 1.46 1.32 2.41
CA THR A 102 0.19 0.76 1.95
C THR A 102 -0.52 0.00 3.05
N VAL A 103 -1.83 -0.04 2.93
CA VAL A 103 -2.71 -0.90 3.71
C VAL A 103 -3.62 -1.67 2.76
N LEU A 104 -3.81 -2.95 3.04
CA LEU A 104 -4.76 -3.81 2.33
C LEU A 104 -6.03 -3.95 3.15
N THR A 105 -7.16 -3.77 2.49
CA THR A 105 -8.46 -3.98 3.12
C THR A 105 -9.35 -4.80 2.21
N ALA A 106 -10.21 -5.63 2.79
CA ALA A 106 -11.32 -6.26 2.09
C ALA A 106 -12.64 -5.59 2.49
N ASP A 107 -12.94 -5.57 3.78
CA ASP A 107 -14.18 -5.01 4.32
C ASP A 107 -13.96 -3.79 5.22
N CYS A 108 -12.74 -3.59 5.70
CA CYS A 108 -12.39 -2.45 6.55
C CYS A 108 -12.20 -1.18 5.75
N VAL A 109 -12.39 -0.04 6.41
CA VAL A 109 -12.15 1.29 5.82
C VAL A 109 -10.66 1.63 5.91
N PRO A 110 -9.98 1.86 4.78
CA PRO A 110 -8.61 2.39 4.80
C PRO A 110 -8.63 3.89 5.14
N VAL A 111 -7.70 4.32 5.96
CA VAL A 111 -7.55 5.72 6.37
C VAL A 111 -6.16 6.21 5.99
N LEU A 112 -6.10 7.29 5.22
CA LEU A 112 -4.87 7.99 4.86
C LEU A 112 -4.81 9.33 5.58
N ILE A 113 -3.70 9.59 6.25
CA ILE A 113 -3.49 10.83 7.03
C ILE A 113 -2.22 11.51 6.53
N TYR A 114 -2.30 12.79 6.32
CA TYR A 114 -1.14 13.63 6.00
C TYR A 114 -1.06 14.79 6.98
N GLU A 115 0.10 14.97 7.59
CA GLU A 115 0.42 16.10 8.43
C GLU A 115 1.48 16.96 7.73
N GLU A 116 1.15 18.22 7.50
CA GLU A 116 2.08 19.19 6.95
C GLU A 116 2.84 19.86 8.10
N VAL A 117 4.17 19.65 8.09
CA VAL A 117 5.06 20.17 9.11
C VAL A 117 5.92 21.29 8.54
#